data_05b9743cb488148d5f146ecafcb3b8c6
#
_entry.id   05b9743cb488148d5f146ecafcb3b8c6
#
_cell.length_a   1.000
_cell.length_b   1.000
_cell.length_c   1.000
_cell.angle_alpha   90.00
_cell.angle_beta   90.00
_cell.angle_gamma   90.00
#
_symmetry.space_group_name_H-M   'P 1'
#
loop_
_entity.id
_entity.type
_entity.pdbx_description
1 polymer ?
#
loop_
_entity_poly.entity_id
_entity_poly.type
_entity_poly.pdbx_seq_one_letter_code
_entity_poly.pdbx_strand_id
1 'polypeptide(L)'
;VTSTTAPRGRRAPERVLRRAVLLAAVPVLLVVLAVPVSVLLGLPGRVPTAVVGATEALVAAAAALTTARRGRRERGSQRAGWWVFSAACASWCAGQVAFAGYEAVLHREVPPVSVADAGFLGFSVLAPTGVLLLAQGRLRVASRLRGLLDGVVATGALGLLSWTLLLRPIVTSGDDLVAVLVSAAYPAGDVLVLAVATTVLARWGASRALTALVVGASLMALGDSAYVYLRLAGTFATGGPTDVLWTAAFAVMAVAAVLSGRGPSSGALVRTSVLAHVLPYVPFAVTCLVLVDESVRRPLTAPLLASAAALVLLVLARQALVVVDNVALTRELQERSRALADLAYSDPLTGVANRAAFTRALVAALDDGPPVVAAFCDLDSFKAVNDHAGHGTGDGLLVAVAARLRQVVRPVDVVARLGGDEFAVLVVDDDGAPRAPHEAAAELRERLETALSVPFSLAPELAGMATSPEVVRVLDAVSASVGAVSSAELGRPTAEQLVGAADQRMYAVKRGRRALR
;
A
#
# COMPACT_ATOMS: atom_id res chain seq x y z
N VAL A 1 -6.44 40.17 -16.92
CA VAL A 1 -7.47 39.94 -15.90
C VAL A 1 -7.98 38.53 -16.11
N THR A 2 -7.37 37.54 -15.44
CA THR A 2 -7.79 36.13 -15.46
C THR A 2 -8.42 35.82 -14.10
N SER A 3 -9.75 35.75 -14.05
CA SER A 3 -10.49 35.34 -12.86
C SER A 3 -10.36 33.84 -12.66
N THR A 4 -9.60 33.43 -11.66
CA THR A 4 -9.54 32.06 -11.15
C THR A 4 -10.82 31.73 -10.41
N THR A 5 -11.77 31.10 -11.07
CA THR A 5 -12.94 30.48 -10.43
C THR A 5 -12.51 29.21 -9.70
N ALA A 6 -12.49 29.26 -8.38
CA ALA A 6 -12.27 28.09 -7.53
C ALA A 6 -13.32 26.99 -7.80
N PRO A 7 -12.96 25.70 -7.85
CA PRO A 7 -13.87 24.60 -8.20
C PRO A 7 -14.95 24.45 -7.13
N ARG A 8 -16.19 24.77 -7.46
CA ARG A 8 -17.41 24.62 -6.62
C ARG A 8 -17.73 23.19 -6.18
N GLY A 9 -16.98 22.17 -6.60
CA GLY A 9 -17.29 20.74 -6.37
C GLY A 9 -16.95 20.16 -4.99
N ARG A 10 -16.07 20.78 -4.18
CA ARG A 10 -15.60 20.18 -2.90
C ARG A 10 -16.51 20.43 -1.69
N ARG A 11 -17.41 21.41 -1.68
CA ARG A 11 -18.23 21.78 -0.51
C ARG A 11 -19.46 20.90 -0.26
N ALA A 12 -19.99 20.22 -1.27
CA ALA A 12 -21.17 19.36 -1.13
C ALA A 12 -20.92 18.07 -0.31
N PRO A 13 -19.80 17.36 -0.47
CA PRO A 13 -19.51 16.13 0.31
C PRO A 13 -19.31 16.37 1.80
N GLU A 14 -18.72 17.50 2.20
CA GLU A 14 -18.48 17.83 3.61
C GLU A 14 -19.78 18.16 4.36
N ARG A 15 -20.72 18.84 3.72
CA ARG A 15 -22.02 19.19 4.32
C ARG A 15 -22.86 17.95 4.63
N VAL A 16 -22.86 16.94 3.76
CA VAL A 16 -23.63 15.71 4.00
C VAL A 16 -22.99 14.88 5.12
N LEU A 17 -21.65 14.79 5.17
CA LEU A 17 -20.94 14.12 6.26
C LEU A 17 -21.22 14.82 7.59
N ARG A 18 -21.12 16.15 7.63
CA ARG A 18 -21.37 16.94 8.82
C ARG A 18 -22.81 16.78 9.34
N ARG A 19 -23.79 16.76 8.43
CA ARG A 19 -25.20 16.47 8.80
C ARG A 19 -25.38 15.05 9.31
N ALA A 20 -24.76 14.05 8.69
CA ALA A 20 -24.85 12.67 9.14
C ALA A 20 -24.23 12.47 10.53
N VAL A 21 -23.10 13.09 10.80
CA VAL A 21 -22.43 13.07 12.11
C VAL A 21 -23.26 13.80 13.17
N LEU A 22 -23.82 14.96 12.86
CA LEU A 22 -24.68 15.68 13.79
C LEU A 22 -25.96 14.88 14.12
N LEU A 23 -26.59 14.27 13.12
CA LEU A 23 -27.78 13.42 13.35
C LEU A 23 -27.42 12.17 14.16
N ALA A 24 -26.21 11.62 14.01
CA ALA A 24 -25.74 10.49 14.80
C ALA A 24 -25.43 10.88 16.25
N ALA A 25 -25.06 12.13 16.53
CA ALA A 25 -24.76 12.59 17.88
C ALA A 25 -26.03 12.81 18.73
N VAL A 26 -27.17 13.12 18.11
CA VAL A 26 -28.42 13.40 18.83
C VAL A 26 -28.88 12.24 19.71
N PRO A 27 -29.01 10.99 19.22
CA PRO A 27 -29.43 9.89 20.08
C PRO A 27 -28.44 9.57 21.19
N VAL A 28 -27.12 9.69 20.93
CA VAL A 28 -26.10 9.51 21.98
C VAL A 28 -26.29 10.55 23.07
N LEU A 29 -26.51 11.81 22.69
CA LEU A 29 -26.77 12.88 23.66
C LEU A 29 -28.05 12.66 24.46
N LEU A 30 -29.11 12.15 23.82
CA LEU A 30 -30.37 11.80 24.51
C LEU A 30 -30.14 10.73 25.57
N VAL A 31 -29.38 9.68 25.29
CA VAL A 31 -29.06 8.63 26.26
C VAL A 31 -28.23 9.19 27.41
N VAL A 32 -27.18 9.96 27.11
CA VAL A 32 -26.30 10.58 28.13
C VAL A 32 -27.09 11.50 29.06
N LEU A 33 -28.07 12.24 28.54
CA LEU A 33 -28.84 13.20 29.32
C LEU A 33 -30.10 12.61 29.98
N ALA A 34 -30.56 11.45 29.57
CA ALA A 34 -31.82 10.86 30.05
C ALA A 34 -31.85 10.73 31.59
N VAL A 35 -30.81 10.14 32.18
CA VAL A 35 -30.74 9.97 33.64
C VAL A 35 -30.56 11.29 34.38
N PRO A 36 -29.54 12.15 34.11
CA PRO A 36 -29.35 13.38 34.85
C PRO A 36 -30.53 14.36 34.72
N VAL A 37 -31.15 14.45 33.54
CA VAL A 37 -32.34 15.31 33.34
C VAL A 37 -33.54 14.76 34.09
N SER A 38 -33.77 13.43 34.12
CA SER A 38 -34.85 12.83 34.85
C SER A 38 -34.71 13.00 36.37
N VAL A 39 -33.49 12.90 36.90
CA VAL A 39 -33.19 13.17 38.31
C VAL A 39 -33.44 14.67 38.63
N LEU A 40 -32.99 15.58 37.75
CA LEU A 40 -33.19 17.01 37.96
C LEU A 40 -34.69 17.39 37.97
N LEU A 41 -35.49 16.72 37.13
CA LEU A 41 -36.94 16.98 37.02
C LEU A 41 -37.78 16.18 38.03
N GLY A 42 -37.16 15.37 38.89
CA GLY A 42 -37.85 14.54 39.86
C GLY A 42 -38.76 13.45 39.22
N LEU A 43 -38.41 12.98 38.01
CA LEU A 43 -39.21 12.01 37.30
C LEU A 43 -39.02 10.60 37.89
N PRO A 44 -40.06 9.75 37.84
CA PRO A 44 -39.93 8.37 38.28
C PRO A 44 -38.81 7.63 37.59
N GLY A 45 -38.05 6.76 38.27
CA GLY A 45 -36.88 6.03 37.71
C GLY A 45 -37.17 5.20 36.46
N ARG A 46 -38.45 4.90 36.18
CA ARG A 46 -38.88 4.21 34.95
C ARG A 46 -38.87 5.10 33.70
N VAL A 47 -38.91 6.42 33.86
CA VAL A 47 -38.91 7.33 32.72
C VAL A 47 -37.54 7.32 32.01
N PRO A 48 -36.40 7.47 32.68
CA PRO A 48 -35.11 7.37 32.03
C PRO A 48 -34.88 6.00 31.36
N THR A 49 -35.26 4.88 32.00
CA THR A 49 -35.11 3.55 31.39
C THR A 49 -35.93 3.40 30.12
N ALA A 50 -37.18 3.87 30.10
CA ALA A 50 -38.04 3.85 28.92
C ALA A 50 -37.49 4.75 27.80
N VAL A 51 -36.92 5.94 28.13
CA VAL A 51 -36.30 6.86 27.14
C VAL A 51 -35.07 6.23 26.54
N VAL A 52 -34.19 5.63 27.35
CA VAL A 52 -32.99 4.96 26.88
C VAL A 52 -33.36 3.79 25.95
N GLY A 53 -34.19 2.84 26.41
CA GLY A 53 -34.57 1.68 25.61
C GLY A 53 -35.27 2.05 24.28
N ALA A 54 -36.17 3.07 24.32
CA ALA A 54 -36.81 3.57 23.10
C ALA A 54 -35.79 4.21 22.13
N THR A 55 -34.82 4.98 22.66
CA THR A 55 -33.76 5.60 21.83
C THR A 55 -32.92 4.55 21.15
N GLU A 56 -32.49 3.53 21.87
CA GLU A 56 -31.70 2.42 21.32
C GLU A 56 -32.46 1.65 20.23
N ALA A 57 -33.71 1.31 20.47
CA ALA A 57 -34.55 0.64 19.48
C ALA A 57 -34.70 1.51 18.20
N LEU A 58 -34.94 2.81 18.36
CA LEU A 58 -35.09 3.74 17.24
C LEU A 58 -33.81 3.89 16.42
N VAL A 59 -32.64 3.96 17.07
CA VAL A 59 -31.36 4.09 16.38
C VAL A 59 -31.00 2.79 15.66
N ALA A 60 -31.26 1.61 16.26
CA ALA A 60 -31.08 0.33 15.61
C ALA A 60 -32.03 0.16 14.40
N ALA A 61 -33.30 0.58 14.53
CA ALA A 61 -34.23 0.64 13.40
C ALA A 61 -33.77 1.58 12.28
N ALA A 62 -33.25 2.75 12.64
CA ALA A 62 -32.68 3.70 11.68
C ALA A 62 -31.46 3.12 10.95
N ALA A 63 -30.59 2.40 11.65
CA ALA A 63 -29.47 1.67 11.07
C ALA A 63 -29.96 0.57 10.11
N ALA A 64 -30.96 -0.22 10.50
CA ALA A 64 -31.58 -1.23 9.65
C ALA A 64 -32.16 -0.62 8.36
N LEU A 65 -32.93 0.48 8.47
CA LEU A 65 -33.54 1.16 7.33
C LEU A 65 -32.52 1.81 6.39
N THR A 66 -31.46 2.42 6.92
CA THR A 66 -30.42 3.08 6.11
C THR A 66 -29.59 2.05 5.35
N THR A 67 -29.23 0.95 5.99
CA THR A 67 -28.52 -0.18 5.38
C THR A 67 -29.40 -0.91 4.35
N ALA A 68 -30.69 -1.12 4.61
CA ALA A 68 -31.66 -1.67 3.64
C ALA A 68 -31.80 -0.76 2.40
N ARG A 69 -31.95 0.55 2.60
CA ARG A 69 -32.00 1.53 1.49
C ARG A 69 -30.74 1.48 0.66
N ARG A 70 -29.59 1.26 1.28
CA ARG A 70 -28.32 1.08 0.57
C ARG A 70 -28.33 -0.22 -0.23
N GLY A 71 -28.73 -1.33 0.36
CA GLY A 71 -28.83 -2.63 -0.31
C GLY A 71 -29.73 -2.62 -1.55
N ARG A 72 -30.82 -1.82 -1.56
CA ARG A 72 -31.68 -1.64 -2.74
C ARG A 72 -30.97 -1.02 -3.93
N ARG A 73 -29.91 -0.25 -3.70
CA ARG A 73 -29.15 0.47 -4.74
C ARG A 73 -27.94 -0.30 -5.25
N GLU A 74 -27.60 -1.41 -4.64
CA GLU A 74 -26.44 -2.25 -4.96
C GLU A 74 -26.85 -3.51 -5.73
N ARG A 75 -25.84 -4.22 -6.27
CA ARG A 75 -26.02 -5.49 -7.01
C ARG A 75 -25.05 -6.55 -6.47
N GLY A 76 -25.34 -7.83 -6.78
CA GLY A 76 -24.47 -8.96 -6.43
C GLY A 76 -24.20 -9.08 -4.94
N SER A 77 -22.99 -9.46 -4.55
CA SER A 77 -22.57 -9.66 -3.15
C SER A 77 -22.72 -8.40 -2.28
N GLN A 78 -22.55 -7.20 -2.87
CA GLN A 78 -22.73 -5.93 -2.17
C GLN A 78 -24.20 -5.77 -1.73
N ARG A 79 -25.16 -6.09 -2.59
CA ARG A 79 -26.58 -6.09 -2.26
C ARG A 79 -26.88 -7.07 -1.12
N ALA A 80 -26.40 -8.31 -1.24
CA ALA A 80 -26.59 -9.33 -0.21
C ALA A 80 -25.98 -8.90 1.12
N GLY A 81 -24.76 -8.37 1.12
CA GLY A 81 -24.06 -7.91 2.32
C GLY A 81 -24.82 -6.80 3.05
N TRP A 82 -25.34 -5.78 2.34
CA TRP A 82 -26.13 -4.72 2.95
C TRP A 82 -27.46 -5.23 3.50
N TRP A 83 -28.11 -6.20 2.84
CA TRP A 83 -29.36 -6.78 3.32
C TRP A 83 -29.15 -7.65 4.57
N VAL A 84 -28.09 -8.47 4.60
CA VAL A 84 -27.76 -9.28 5.78
C VAL A 84 -27.39 -8.37 6.95
N PHE A 85 -26.63 -7.29 6.70
CA PHE A 85 -26.31 -6.33 7.75
C PHE A 85 -27.54 -5.56 8.24
N SER A 86 -28.49 -5.25 7.36
CA SER A 86 -29.79 -4.68 7.74
C SER A 86 -30.59 -5.64 8.62
N ALA A 87 -30.60 -6.93 8.27
CA ALA A 87 -31.26 -7.97 9.10
C ALA A 87 -30.61 -8.09 10.48
N ALA A 88 -29.27 -7.94 10.57
CA ALA A 88 -28.58 -7.89 11.85
C ALA A 88 -29.08 -6.75 12.73
N CYS A 89 -29.12 -5.52 12.21
CA CYS A 89 -29.63 -4.36 12.93
C CYS A 89 -31.11 -4.52 13.34
N ALA A 90 -31.91 -5.09 12.45
CA ALA A 90 -33.34 -5.37 12.73
C ALA A 90 -33.53 -6.45 13.81
N SER A 91 -32.68 -7.49 13.80
CA SER A 91 -32.68 -8.54 14.82
C SER A 91 -32.41 -7.96 16.21
N TRP A 92 -31.35 -7.14 16.31
CA TRP A 92 -31.04 -6.47 17.58
C TRP A 92 -32.17 -5.51 18.03
N CYS A 93 -32.73 -4.73 17.10
CA CYS A 93 -33.86 -3.85 17.38
C CYS A 93 -35.05 -4.63 17.95
N ALA A 94 -35.36 -5.81 17.39
CA ALA A 94 -36.42 -6.67 17.90
C ALA A 94 -36.11 -7.18 19.32
N GLY A 95 -34.87 -7.56 19.59
CA GLY A 95 -34.39 -7.89 20.92
C GLY A 95 -34.59 -6.74 21.90
N GLN A 96 -34.21 -5.52 21.52
CA GLN A 96 -34.35 -4.33 22.37
C GLN A 96 -35.82 -3.96 22.64
N VAL A 97 -36.69 -4.11 21.66
CA VAL A 97 -38.13 -3.92 21.86
C VAL A 97 -38.69 -4.95 22.83
N ALA A 98 -38.25 -6.22 22.72
CA ALA A 98 -38.66 -7.27 23.67
C ALA A 98 -38.15 -6.97 25.09
N PHE A 99 -36.87 -6.57 25.21
CA PHE A 99 -36.24 -6.20 26.49
C PHE A 99 -36.99 -5.03 27.18
N ALA A 100 -37.19 -3.94 26.43
CA ALA A 100 -37.93 -2.77 26.91
C ALA A 100 -39.39 -3.12 27.26
N GLY A 101 -40.00 -4.10 26.57
CA GLY A 101 -41.33 -4.63 26.87
C GLY A 101 -41.41 -5.28 28.25
N TYR A 102 -40.40 -6.04 28.68
CA TYR A 102 -40.36 -6.59 30.04
C TYR A 102 -40.31 -5.49 31.10
N GLU A 103 -39.43 -4.50 30.91
CA GLU A 103 -39.25 -3.43 31.92
C GLU A 103 -40.41 -2.42 31.92
N ALA A 104 -40.76 -1.88 30.73
CA ALA A 104 -41.70 -0.75 30.62
C ALA A 104 -43.18 -1.16 30.63
N VAL A 105 -43.54 -2.35 30.08
CA VAL A 105 -44.92 -2.79 29.90
C VAL A 105 -45.30 -3.84 30.95
N LEU A 106 -44.47 -4.87 31.08
CA LEU A 106 -44.77 -5.97 32.02
C LEU A 106 -44.37 -5.67 33.46
N HIS A 107 -43.56 -4.62 33.67
CA HIS A 107 -43.03 -4.22 34.98
C HIS A 107 -42.33 -5.37 35.71
N ARG A 108 -41.62 -6.23 34.97
CA ARG A 108 -40.89 -7.38 35.48
C ARG A 108 -39.43 -7.27 35.17
N GLU A 109 -38.58 -7.80 36.02
CA GLU A 109 -37.16 -7.99 35.70
C GLU A 109 -37.05 -8.94 34.52
N VAL A 110 -36.12 -8.64 33.61
CA VAL A 110 -35.87 -9.50 32.46
C VAL A 110 -35.27 -10.82 32.92
N PRO A 111 -35.88 -11.97 32.56
CA PRO A 111 -35.34 -13.27 32.93
C PRO A 111 -33.90 -13.44 32.47
N PRO A 112 -33.05 -14.25 33.14
CA PRO A 112 -31.68 -14.55 32.73
C PRO A 112 -31.56 -15.06 31.29
N VAL A 113 -32.60 -15.75 30.80
CA VAL A 113 -32.78 -16.15 29.41
C VAL A 113 -34.17 -15.70 28.95
N SER A 114 -34.23 -14.91 27.91
CA SER A 114 -35.44 -14.29 27.41
C SER A 114 -35.54 -14.31 25.89
N VAL A 115 -36.69 -13.96 25.34
CA VAL A 115 -36.88 -13.81 23.89
C VAL A 115 -35.97 -12.71 23.30
N ALA A 116 -35.58 -11.74 24.12
CA ALA A 116 -34.68 -10.66 23.71
C ALA A 116 -33.30 -11.19 23.27
N ASP A 117 -32.80 -12.25 23.93
CA ASP A 117 -31.50 -12.86 23.61
C ASP A 117 -31.44 -13.41 22.18
N ALA A 118 -32.54 -13.95 21.65
CA ALA A 118 -32.61 -14.40 20.27
C ALA A 118 -32.37 -13.24 19.29
N GLY A 119 -32.89 -12.04 19.61
CA GLY A 119 -32.66 -10.83 18.82
C GLY A 119 -31.21 -10.35 18.89
N PHE A 120 -30.65 -10.30 20.07
CA PHE A 120 -29.27 -9.81 20.30
C PHE A 120 -28.23 -10.78 19.71
N LEU A 121 -28.33 -12.08 19.97
CA LEU A 121 -27.41 -13.08 19.41
C LEU A 121 -27.54 -13.21 17.89
N GLY A 122 -28.74 -12.92 17.33
CA GLY A 122 -28.92 -12.82 15.88
C GLY A 122 -28.02 -11.77 15.25
N PHE A 123 -27.77 -10.64 15.90
CA PHE A 123 -26.82 -9.64 15.45
C PHE A 123 -25.40 -10.19 15.38
N SER A 124 -24.95 -10.90 16.40
CA SER A 124 -23.58 -11.45 16.48
C SER A 124 -23.25 -12.46 15.38
N VAL A 125 -24.27 -13.09 14.76
CA VAL A 125 -24.12 -14.01 13.62
C VAL A 125 -24.26 -13.27 12.28
N LEU A 126 -25.28 -12.43 12.17
CA LEU A 126 -25.62 -11.76 10.90
C LEU A 126 -24.65 -10.61 10.56
N ALA A 127 -24.19 -9.85 11.54
CA ALA A 127 -23.32 -8.69 11.29
C ALA A 127 -21.96 -9.09 10.65
N PRO A 128 -21.19 -10.05 11.20
CA PRO A 128 -19.96 -10.50 10.56
C PRO A 128 -20.19 -11.11 9.18
N THR A 129 -21.30 -11.87 9.01
CA THR A 129 -21.68 -12.41 7.69
C THR A 129 -21.93 -11.30 6.67
N GLY A 130 -22.65 -10.25 7.05
CA GLY A 130 -22.88 -9.08 6.21
C GLY A 130 -21.58 -8.37 5.82
N VAL A 131 -20.67 -8.18 6.78
CA VAL A 131 -19.34 -7.57 6.54
C VAL A 131 -18.50 -8.42 5.58
N LEU A 132 -18.46 -9.74 5.73
CA LEU A 132 -17.76 -10.65 4.82
C LEU A 132 -18.31 -10.59 3.40
N LEU A 133 -19.63 -10.56 3.22
CA LEU A 133 -20.27 -10.42 1.91
C LEU A 133 -19.94 -9.07 1.25
N LEU A 134 -19.88 -7.98 2.02
CA LEU A 134 -19.45 -6.67 1.53
C LEU A 134 -17.98 -6.65 1.10
N ALA A 135 -17.18 -7.52 1.66
CA ALA A 135 -15.76 -7.64 1.38
C ALA A 135 -15.44 -8.50 0.12
N GLN A 136 -16.29 -9.46 -0.26
CA GLN A 136 -16.01 -10.47 -1.30
C GLN A 136 -15.62 -9.94 -2.68
N GLY A 137 -16.04 -8.73 -3.08
CA GLY A 137 -15.73 -8.15 -4.40
C GLY A 137 -14.30 -7.61 -4.58
N ARG A 138 -13.39 -7.73 -3.60
CA ARG A 138 -12.10 -7.04 -3.57
C ARG A 138 -10.88 -7.95 -3.35
N LEU A 139 -11.02 -9.26 -3.46
CA LEU A 139 -9.97 -10.24 -3.16
C LEU A 139 -8.80 -10.18 -4.17
N ARG A 140 -7.62 -9.75 -3.74
CA ARG A 140 -6.34 -10.01 -4.40
C ARG A 140 -5.74 -11.32 -3.86
N VAL A 141 -5.37 -12.23 -4.76
CA VAL A 141 -4.96 -13.62 -4.47
C VAL A 141 -3.65 -13.74 -3.66
N ALA A 142 -2.75 -12.76 -3.75
CA ALA A 142 -1.36 -12.86 -3.28
C ALA A 142 -1.13 -12.83 -1.75
N SER A 143 -2.18 -12.67 -0.92
CA SER A 143 -2.01 -12.52 0.53
C SER A 143 -2.90 -13.43 1.39
N ARG A 144 -3.34 -14.58 0.86
CA ARG A 144 -4.31 -15.46 1.56
C ARG A 144 -3.78 -15.99 2.89
N LEU A 145 -2.54 -16.50 2.91
CA LEU A 145 -1.95 -17.09 4.11
C LEU A 145 -1.69 -16.05 5.20
N ARG A 146 -1.12 -14.89 4.83
CA ARG A 146 -0.90 -13.79 5.77
C ARG A 146 -2.18 -13.34 6.44
N GLY A 147 -3.24 -13.15 5.66
CA GLY A 147 -4.48 -12.72 6.23
C GLY A 147 -5.24 -13.82 7.00
N LEU A 148 -5.02 -15.12 6.72
CA LEU A 148 -5.51 -16.19 7.59
C LEU A 148 -4.82 -16.11 8.95
N LEU A 149 -3.50 -15.92 8.98
CA LEU A 149 -2.74 -15.76 10.22
C LEU A 149 -3.15 -14.51 10.99
N ASP A 150 -3.38 -13.37 10.32
CA ASP A 150 -3.90 -12.16 10.96
C ASP A 150 -5.25 -12.43 11.64
N GLY A 151 -6.15 -13.15 10.96
CA GLY A 151 -7.45 -13.55 11.51
C GLY A 151 -7.31 -14.52 12.69
N VAL A 152 -6.45 -15.53 12.59
CA VAL A 152 -6.21 -16.51 13.66
C VAL A 152 -5.57 -15.85 14.88
N VAL A 153 -4.59 -14.97 14.69
CA VAL A 153 -3.94 -14.21 15.78
C VAL A 153 -4.96 -13.31 16.48
N ALA A 154 -5.74 -12.54 15.72
CA ALA A 154 -6.75 -11.67 16.31
C ALA A 154 -7.82 -12.46 17.07
N THR A 155 -8.35 -13.55 16.48
CA THR A 155 -9.35 -14.41 17.11
C THR A 155 -8.80 -15.08 18.36
N GLY A 156 -7.57 -15.60 18.29
CA GLY A 156 -6.91 -16.25 19.43
C GLY A 156 -6.65 -15.27 20.58
N ALA A 157 -6.19 -14.06 20.28
CA ALA A 157 -5.97 -13.02 21.28
C ALA A 157 -7.28 -12.59 21.96
N LEU A 158 -8.30 -12.26 21.16
CA LEU A 158 -9.62 -11.89 21.67
C LEU A 158 -10.28 -13.04 22.44
N GLY A 159 -10.12 -14.28 21.97
CA GLY A 159 -10.61 -15.47 22.65
C GLY A 159 -9.97 -15.68 24.02
N LEU A 160 -8.64 -15.54 24.13
CA LEU A 160 -7.93 -15.61 25.42
C LEU A 160 -8.34 -14.47 26.36
N LEU A 161 -8.48 -13.26 25.83
CA LEU A 161 -8.94 -12.10 26.60
C LEU A 161 -10.35 -12.33 27.14
N SER A 162 -11.27 -12.74 26.27
CA SER A 162 -12.65 -13.06 26.61
C SER A 162 -12.76 -14.21 27.61
N TRP A 163 -11.96 -15.27 27.43
CA TRP A 163 -11.88 -16.38 28.38
C TRP A 163 -11.46 -15.91 29.76
N THR A 164 -10.42 -15.11 29.85
CA THR A 164 -9.85 -14.68 31.12
C THR A 164 -10.79 -13.75 31.89
N LEU A 165 -11.40 -12.79 31.19
CA LEU A 165 -12.20 -11.73 31.82
C LEU A 165 -13.68 -12.08 31.97
N LEU A 166 -14.28 -12.83 31.03
CA LEU A 166 -15.72 -12.98 30.91
C LEU A 166 -16.16 -14.45 30.95
N LEU A 167 -15.65 -15.31 30.07
CA LEU A 167 -16.16 -16.68 29.90
C LEU A 167 -15.90 -17.56 31.12
N ARG A 168 -14.72 -17.47 31.71
CA ARG A 168 -14.37 -18.26 32.88
C ARG A 168 -15.31 -17.97 34.08
N PRO A 169 -15.54 -16.70 34.49
CA PRO A 169 -16.52 -16.39 35.54
C PRO A 169 -17.93 -16.91 35.23
N ILE A 170 -18.40 -16.78 33.97
CA ILE A 170 -19.69 -17.27 33.53
C ILE A 170 -19.78 -18.81 33.68
N VAL A 171 -18.81 -19.55 33.17
CA VAL A 171 -18.78 -21.02 33.20
C VAL A 171 -18.68 -21.56 34.64
N THR A 172 -18.09 -20.78 35.53
CA THR A 172 -17.90 -21.17 36.95
C THR A 172 -18.96 -20.55 37.89
N SER A 173 -19.98 -19.85 37.38
CA SER A 173 -21.03 -19.19 38.20
C SER A 173 -21.90 -20.16 38.99
N GLY A 174 -22.07 -21.39 38.50
CA GLY A 174 -22.97 -22.36 39.08
C GLY A 174 -24.43 -22.20 38.63
N ASP A 175 -24.71 -21.33 37.65
CA ASP A 175 -26.03 -21.13 37.07
C ASP A 175 -26.49 -22.33 36.23
N ASP A 176 -27.76 -22.34 35.85
CA ASP A 176 -28.30 -23.35 34.94
C ASP A 176 -27.57 -23.35 33.58
N LEU A 177 -27.40 -24.54 32.99
CA LEU A 177 -26.67 -24.75 31.76
C LEU A 177 -27.14 -23.83 30.63
N VAL A 178 -28.46 -23.61 30.50
CA VAL A 178 -29.00 -22.74 29.43
C VAL A 178 -28.61 -21.29 29.68
N ALA A 179 -28.65 -20.81 30.91
CA ALA A 179 -28.22 -19.47 31.28
C ALA A 179 -26.72 -19.28 31.04
N VAL A 180 -25.88 -20.27 31.36
CA VAL A 180 -24.45 -20.28 31.08
C VAL A 180 -24.16 -20.20 29.56
N LEU A 181 -24.84 -21.04 28.76
CA LEU A 181 -24.67 -21.06 27.30
C LEU A 181 -25.09 -19.74 26.65
N VAL A 182 -26.24 -19.19 27.03
CA VAL A 182 -26.69 -17.88 26.50
C VAL A 182 -25.74 -16.76 26.90
N SER A 183 -25.35 -16.68 28.17
CA SER A 183 -24.44 -15.66 28.66
C SER A 183 -23.04 -15.75 28.01
N ALA A 184 -22.53 -16.97 27.77
CA ALA A 184 -21.26 -17.20 27.10
C ALA A 184 -21.29 -16.89 25.58
N ALA A 185 -22.49 -16.99 24.95
CA ALA A 185 -22.66 -16.72 23.53
C ALA A 185 -22.38 -15.25 23.16
N TYR A 186 -22.62 -14.30 24.08
CA TYR A 186 -22.33 -12.86 23.86
C TYR A 186 -20.84 -12.60 23.66
N PRO A 187 -19.95 -12.89 24.64
CA PRO A 187 -18.51 -12.65 24.44
C PRO A 187 -17.91 -13.49 23.30
N ALA A 188 -18.46 -14.70 23.04
CA ALA A 188 -18.03 -15.51 21.90
C ALA A 188 -18.44 -14.85 20.55
N GLY A 189 -19.65 -14.31 20.49
CA GLY A 189 -20.13 -13.52 19.34
C GLY A 189 -19.30 -12.26 19.11
N ASP A 190 -18.93 -11.54 20.17
CA ASP A 190 -18.05 -10.35 20.10
C ASP A 190 -16.68 -10.69 19.53
N VAL A 191 -16.07 -11.78 19.98
CA VAL A 191 -14.80 -12.28 19.42
C VAL A 191 -14.94 -12.53 17.92
N LEU A 192 -16.02 -13.17 17.47
CA LEU A 192 -16.29 -13.43 16.05
C LEU A 192 -16.44 -12.12 15.26
N VAL A 193 -17.25 -11.19 15.74
CA VAL A 193 -17.49 -9.88 15.11
C VAL A 193 -16.18 -9.11 14.97
N LEU A 194 -15.41 -9.00 16.06
CA LEU A 194 -14.14 -8.26 16.08
C LEU A 194 -13.07 -8.93 15.22
N ALA A 195 -12.98 -10.26 15.22
CA ALA A 195 -12.04 -11.01 14.40
C ALA A 195 -12.31 -10.81 12.89
N VAL A 196 -13.58 -10.88 12.48
CA VAL A 196 -13.99 -10.60 11.11
C VAL A 196 -13.73 -9.14 10.75
N ALA A 197 -14.10 -8.21 11.61
CA ALA A 197 -13.95 -6.77 11.40
C ALA A 197 -12.49 -6.36 11.22
N THR A 198 -11.60 -6.82 12.10
CA THR A 198 -10.15 -6.54 12.04
C THR A 198 -9.51 -7.19 10.82
N THR A 199 -9.86 -8.43 10.48
CA THR A 199 -9.36 -9.14 9.30
C THR A 199 -9.77 -8.43 8.01
N VAL A 200 -11.03 -7.99 7.93
CA VAL A 200 -11.57 -7.26 6.78
C VAL A 200 -10.87 -5.91 6.62
N LEU A 201 -10.69 -5.17 7.70
CA LEU A 201 -10.03 -3.87 7.68
C LEU A 201 -8.54 -3.98 7.27
N ALA A 202 -7.84 -4.97 7.80
CA ALA A 202 -6.43 -5.22 7.48
C ALA A 202 -6.21 -5.62 6.00
N ARG A 203 -7.16 -6.38 5.40
CA ARG A 203 -7.01 -6.94 4.05
C ARG A 203 -7.47 -6.04 2.92
N TRP A 204 -8.57 -5.31 3.11
CA TRP A 204 -9.26 -4.65 1.99
C TRP A 204 -9.09 -3.14 1.94
N GLY A 205 -8.30 -2.60 2.86
CA GLY A 205 -8.06 -1.17 2.95
C GLY A 205 -9.31 -0.42 3.47
N ALA A 206 -9.07 0.73 4.06
CA ALA A 206 -10.10 1.51 4.73
C ALA A 206 -10.99 2.28 3.75
N SER A 207 -12.03 1.65 3.19
CA SER A 207 -13.14 2.48 2.68
C SER A 207 -13.84 3.11 3.88
N ARG A 208 -14.20 4.39 3.79
CA ARG A 208 -14.88 5.12 4.89
C ARG A 208 -16.10 4.37 5.44
N ALA A 209 -16.85 3.72 4.57
CA ALA A 209 -18.03 2.93 4.96
C ALA A 209 -17.62 1.67 5.75
N LEU A 210 -16.63 0.92 5.26
CA LEU A 210 -16.15 -0.29 5.93
C LEU A 210 -15.52 0.04 7.28
N THR A 211 -14.70 1.09 7.34
CA THR A 211 -14.13 1.57 8.61
C THR A 211 -15.22 1.93 9.61
N ALA A 212 -16.26 2.63 9.17
CA ALA A 212 -17.38 2.98 10.04
C ALA A 212 -18.15 1.73 10.53
N LEU A 213 -18.36 0.72 9.66
CA LEU A 213 -18.96 -0.56 10.09
C LEU A 213 -18.10 -1.27 11.13
N VAL A 214 -16.78 -1.32 10.93
CA VAL A 214 -15.85 -1.93 11.88
C VAL A 214 -15.85 -1.18 13.22
N VAL A 215 -15.83 0.16 13.18
CA VAL A 215 -15.90 0.98 14.41
C VAL A 215 -17.24 0.72 15.14
N GLY A 216 -18.36 0.70 14.42
CA GLY A 216 -19.66 0.39 15.01
C GLY A 216 -19.70 -1.00 15.63
N ALA A 217 -19.18 -2.02 14.93
CA ALA A 217 -19.10 -3.39 15.44
C ALA A 217 -18.18 -3.49 16.69
N SER A 218 -17.09 -2.74 16.72
CA SER A 218 -16.19 -2.69 17.89
C SER A 218 -16.84 -2.01 19.10
N LEU A 219 -17.59 -0.93 18.87
CA LEU A 219 -18.37 -0.28 19.95
C LEU A 219 -19.44 -1.20 20.51
N MET A 220 -20.11 -2.00 19.64
CA MET A 220 -21.09 -3.00 20.03
C MET A 220 -20.46 -4.06 20.94
N ALA A 221 -19.39 -4.70 20.48
CA ALA A 221 -18.68 -5.72 21.24
C ALA A 221 -18.13 -5.20 22.58
N LEU A 222 -17.66 -3.93 22.62
CA LEU A 222 -17.23 -3.30 23.86
C LEU A 222 -18.42 -3.07 24.83
N GLY A 223 -19.60 -2.67 24.30
CA GLY A 223 -20.83 -2.52 25.07
C GLY A 223 -21.30 -3.85 25.68
N ASP A 224 -21.33 -4.92 24.86
CA ASP A 224 -21.74 -6.26 25.31
C ASP A 224 -20.78 -6.82 26.37
N SER A 225 -19.47 -6.69 26.14
CA SER A 225 -18.45 -7.12 27.11
C SER A 225 -18.53 -6.33 28.42
N ALA A 226 -18.74 -5.01 28.33
CA ALA A 226 -18.92 -4.16 29.51
C ALA A 226 -20.22 -4.50 30.27
N TYR A 227 -21.31 -4.79 29.55
CA TYR A 227 -22.58 -5.25 30.15
C TYR A 227 -22.39 -6.52 30.95
N VAL A 228 -21.76 -7.54 30.38
CA VAL A 228 -21.49 -8.80 31.07
C VAL A 228 -20.63 -8.58 32.31
N TYR A 229 -19.56 -7.78 32.20
CA TYR A 229 -18.70 -7.47 33.34
C TYR A 229 -19.45 -6.74 34.46
N LEU A 230 -20.21 -5.68 34.14
CA LEU A 230 -20.95 -4.89 35.13
C LEU A 230 -22.08 -5.70 35.78
N ARG A 231 -22.70 -6.60 35.00
CA ARG A 231 -23.75 -7.51 35.53
C ARG A 231 -23.14 -8.53 36.50
N LEU A 232 -22.00 -9.13 36.19
CA LEU A 232 -21.29 -10.03 37.10
C LEU A 232 -20.82 -9.31 38.37
N ALA A 233 -20.46 -8.03 38.25
CA ALA A 233 -20.08 -7.20 39.40
C ALA A 233 -21.26 -6.66 40.21
N GLY A 234 -22.52 -6.88 39.77
CA GLY A 234 -23.74 -6.35 40.41
C GLY A 234 -23.88 -4.83 40.33
N THR A 235 -23.19 -4.16 39.40
CA THR A 235 -23.15 -2.71 39.26
C THR A 235 -23.79 -2.19 37.97
N PHE A 236 -24.43 -3.07 37.19
CA PHE A 236 -25.13 -2.65 35.97
C PHE A 236 -26.34 -1.78 36.31
N ALA A 237 -26.47 -0.67 35.58
CA ALA A 237 -27.64 0.22 35.65
C ALA A 237 -27.97 0.74 34.24
N THR A 238 -29.24 0.73 33.87
CA THR A 238 -29.75 1.32 32.63
C THR A 238 -29.51 2.84 32.61
N GLY A 239 -29.10 3.38 31.49
CA GLY A 239 -28.62 4.78 31.34
C GLY A 239 -27.13 4.94 31.62
N GLY A 240 -26.41 3.83 31.76
CA GLY A 240 -24.98 3.76 32.00
C GLY A 240 -24.11 3.82 30.72
N PRO A 241 -22.80 3.59 30.87
CA PRO A 241 -21.86 3.65 29.76
C PRO A 241 -22.14 2.63 28.62
N THR A 242 -22.73 1.49 28.95
CA THR A 242 -23.09 0.43 27.99
C THR A 242 -24.11 0.91 26.96
N ASP A 243 -25.15 1.60 27.43
CA ASP A 243 -26.22 2.11 26.57
C ASP A 243 -25.71 3.20 25.62
N VAL A 244 -24.75 4.00 26.09
CA VAL A 244 -24.04 4.98 25.26
C VAL A 244 -23.24 4.28 24.15
N LEU A 245 -22.57 3.17 24.47
CA LEU A 245 -21.79 2.39 23.49
C LEU A 245 -22.70 1.75 22.43
N TRP A 246 -23.81 1.12 22.82
CA TRP A 246 -24.77 0.53 21.89
C TRP A 246 -25.44 1.56 20.99
N THR A 247 -25.89 2.68 21.56
CA THR A 247 -26.46 3.78 20.79
C THR A 247 -25.46 4.36 19.78
N ALA A 248 -24.21 4.59 20.20
CA ALA A 248 -23.15 5.07 19.34
C ALA A 248 -22.80 4.07 18.23
N ALA A 249 -22.80 2.77 18.53
CA ALA A 249 -22.55 1.71 17.57
C ALA A 249 -23.53 1.76 16.39
N PHE A 250 -24.84 1.77 16.67
CA PHE A 250 -25.86 1.83 15.62
C PHE A 250 -25.88 3.17 14.89
N ALA A 251 -25.62 4.28 15.59
CA ALA A 251 -25.48 5.59 14.96
C ALA A 251 -24.35 5.61 13.93
N VAL A 252 -23.19 5.05 14.27
CA VAL A 252 -22.04 4.93 13.36
C VAL A 252 -22.34 3.97 12.19
N MET A 253 -23.03 2.85 12.45
CA MET A 253 -23.44 1.90 11.40
C MET A 253 -24.44 2.55 10.40
N ALA A 254 -25.36 3.37 10.89
CA ALA A 254 -26.26 4.14 10.03
C ALA A 254 -25.49 5.13 9.14
N VAL A 255 -24.48 5.82 9.69
CA VAL A 255 -23.59 6.72 8.92
C VAL A 255 -22.79 5.95 7.88
N ALA A 256 -22.34 4.73 8.17
CA ALA A 256 -21.60 3.90 7.23
C ALA A 256 -22.38 3.66 5.92
N ALA A 257 -23.67 3.39 6.00
CA ALA A 257 -24.54 3.20 4.84
C ALA A 257 -24.64 4.47 3.97
N VAL A 258 -24.62 5.65 4.60
CA VAL A 258 -24.62 6.94 3.90
C VAL A 258 -23.29 7.22 3.22
N LEU A 259 -22.18 6.86 3.86
CA LEU A 259 -20.82 7.05 3.32
C LEU A 259 -20.51 6.13 2.13
N SER A 260 -21.13 4.95 2.04
CA SER A 260 -20.87 3.97 0.98
C SER A 260 -21.30 4.41 -0.42
N GLY A 261 -22.16 5.42 -0.55
CA GLY A 261 -22.73 5.91 -1.82
C GLY A 261 -21.77 6.74 -2.69
N ARG A 262 -20.57 6.97 -2.27
CA ARG A 262 -19.58 7.74 -3.00
C ARG A 262 -18.52 6.80 -3.54
N GLY A 263 -18.43 6.74 -4.89
CA GLY A 263 -17.47 5.90 -5.61
C GLY A 263 -16.05 6.03 -5.08
N PRO A 264 -15.17 5.08 -5.42
CA PRO A 264 -13.77 5.17 -5.05
C PRO A 264 -13.25 6.51 -5.51
N SER A 265 -12.70 7.33 -4.61
CA SER A 265 -11.91 8.48 -4.99
C SER A 265 -10.72 7.94 -5.78
N SER A 266 -10.83 7.99 -7.12
CA SER A 266 -9.74 7.73 -8.04
C SER A 266 -8.59 8.65 -7.63
N GLY A 267 -7.53 8.10 -7.05
CA GLY A 267 -6.36 8.88 -6.65
C GLY A 267 -6.00 8.88 -5.17
N ALA A 268 -6.79 8.30 -4.27
CA ALA A 268 -6.23 7.91 -2.97
C ALA A 268 -5.32 6.69 -3.19
N LEU A 269 -4.06 6.94 -3.56
CA LEU A 269 -2.98 6.02 -3.25
C LEU A 269 -3.27 5.49 -1.85
N VAL A 270 -3.43 4.17 -1.74
CA VAL A 270 -3.58 3.48 -0.46
C VAL A 270 -2.33 3.80 0.34
N ARG A 271 -2.35 4.91 1.06
CA ARG A 271 -1.48 5.09 2.21
C ARG A 271 -1.93 3.98 3.16
N THR A 272 -1.25 2.86 3.08
CA THR A 272 -1.29 1.84 4.13
C THR A 272 -0.83 2.60 5.38
N SER A 273 -1.81 3.08 6.17
CA SER A 273 -1.48 3.82 7.37
C SER A 273 -0.75 2.85 8.29
N VAL A 274 0.28 3.33 8.98
CA VAL A 274 0.97 2.57 10.04
C VAL A 274 -0.05 1.90 10.96
N LEU A 275 -1.18 2.57 11.19
CA LEU A 275 -2.31 2.07 11.95
C LEU A 275 -2.86 0.71 11.44
N ALA A 276 -2.97 0.51 10.11
CA ALA A 276 -3.46 -0.77 9.56
C ALA A 276 -2.50 -1.94 9.85
N HIS A 277 -1.20 -1.67 10.01
CA HIS A 277 -0.21 -2.68 10.37
C HIS A 277 -0.17 -2.96 11.87
N VAL A 278 -0.49 -1.97 12.71
CA VAL A 278 -0.46 -2.08 14.18
C VAL A 278 -1.77 -2.66 14.72
N LEU A 279 -2.90 -2.37 14.08
CA LEU A 279 -4.24 -2.72 14.56
C LEU A 279 -4.41 -4.23 14.92
N PRO A 280 -3.90 -5.21 14.14
CA PRO A 280 -4.01 -6.63 14.49
C PRO A 280 -3.27 -7.03 15.79
N TYR A 281 -2.30 -6.23 16.23
CA TYR A 281 -1.53 -6.50 17.45
C TYR A 281 -2.13 -5.87 18.71
N VAL A 282 -3.10 -4.97 18.57
CA VAL A 282 -3.75 -4.33 19.74
C VAL A 282 -4.43 -5.36 20.63
N PRO A 283 -5.26 -6.30 20.11
CA PRO A 283 -5.83 -7.36 20.95
C PRO A 283 -4.75 -8.22 21.61
N PHE A 284 -3.68 -8.55 20.88
CA PHE A 284 -2.56 -9.33 21.42
C PHE A 284 -1.86 -8.62 22.59
N ALA A 285 -1.55 -7.32 22.43
CA ALA A 285 -0.91 -6.53 23.48
C ALA A 285 -1.79 -6.43 24.73
N VAL A 286 -3.09 -6.18 24.54
CA VAL A 286 -4.06 -6.14 25.65
C VAL A 286 -4.14 -7.49 26.36
N THR A 287 -4.18 -8.59 25.59
CA THR A 287 -4.20 -9.96 26.16
C THR A 287 -2.93 -10.22 26.98
N CYS A 288 -1.76 -9.83 26.50
CA CYS A 288 -0.52 -9.95 27.25
C CYS A 288 -0.56 -9.19 28.57
N LEU A 289 -1.06 -7.96 28.56
CA LEU A 289 -1.19 -7.14 29.78
C LEU A 289 -2.13 -7.79 30.79
N VAL A 290 -3.28 -8.30 30.34
CA VAL A 290 -4.25 -8.99 31.22
C VAL A 290 -3.67 -10.28 31.77
N LEU A 291 -2.94 -11.08 30.95
CA LEU A 291 -2.29 -12.31 31.43
C LEU A 291 -1.18 -12.03 32.43
N VAL A 292 -0.44 -10.94 32.29
CA VAL A 292 0.56 -10.49 33.26
C VAL A 292 -0.11 -10.11 34.59
N ASP A 293 -1.17 -9.28 34.55
CA ASP A 293 -1.92 -8.91 35.76
C ASP A 293 -2.51 -10.16 36.46
N GLU A 294 -3.10 -11.07 35.68
CA GLU A 294 -3.63 -12.34 36.19
C GLU A 294 -2.52 -13.20 36.83
N SER A 295 -1.33 -13.27 36.22
CA SER A 295 -0.18 -14.06 36.73
C SER A 295 0.36 -13.54 38.06
N VAL A 296 0.21 -12.24 38.33
CA VAL A 296 0.58 -11.61 39.61
C VAL A 296 -0.43 -11.98 40.69
N ARG A 297 -1.70 -12.08 40.34
CA ARG A 297 -2.79 -12.36 41.30
C ARG A 297 -2.91 -13.83 41.66
N ARG A 298 -2.65 -14.73 40.68
CA ARG A 298 -2.77 -16.20 40.84
C ARG A 298 -1.95 -16.96 39.79
N PRO A 299 -1.52 -18.19 40.09
CA PRO A 299 -0.80 -19.01 39.11
C PRO A 299 -1.68 -19.30 37.88
N LEU A 300 -1.12 -19.10 36.68
CA LEU A 300 -1.80 -19.42 35.43
C LEU A 300 -1.93 -20.92 35.27
N THR A 301 -3.09 -21.39 34.78
CA THR A 301 -3.30 -22.81 34.50
C THR A 301 -2.51 -23.26 33.27
N ALA A 302 -2.12 -24.56 33.23
CA ALA A 302 -1.37 -25.12 32.10
C ALA A 302 -2.05 -24.91 30.73
N PRO A 303 -3.39 -25.07 30.55
CA PRO A 303 -4.04 -24.78 29.29
C PRO A 303 -3.93 -23.30 28.87
N LEU A 304 -4.01 -22.36 29.82
CA LEU A 304 -3.91 -20.95 29.54
C LEU A 304 -2.49 -20.57 29.10
N LEU A 305 -1.46 -21.13 29.77
CA LEU A 305 -0.07 -20.97 29.37
C LEU A 305 0.21 -21.55 27.98
N ALA A 306 -0.29 -22.75 27.70
CA ALA A 306 -0.17 -23.38 26.38
C ALA A 306 -0.82 -22.55 25.27
N SER A 307 -2.02 -22.01 25.53
CA SER A 307 -2.72 -21.16 24.59
C SER A 307 -2.01 -19.82 24.34
N ALA A 308 -1.45 -19.22 25.41
CA ALA A 308 -0.64 -18.02 25.30
C ALA A 308 0.65 -18.27 24.49
N ALA A 309 1.35 -19.38 24.76
CA ALA A 309 2.53 -19.79 24.01
C ALA A 309 2.21 -20.05 22.52
N ALA A 310 1.12 -20.74 22.22
CA ALA A 310 0.67 -20.96 20.86
C ALA A 310 0.37 -19.63 20.13
N LEU A 311 -0.25 -18.67 20.81
CA LEU A 311 -0.51 -17.34 20.25
C LEU A 311 0.78 -16.59 19.94
N VAL A 312 1.77 -16.64 20.82
CA VAL A 312 3.11 -16.06 20.58
C VAL A 312 3.77 -16.70 19.35
N LEU A 313 3.73 -18.02 19.24
CA LEU A 313 4.28 -18.75 18.08
C LEU A 313 3.58 -18.35 16.78
N LEU A 314 2.26 -18.18 16.79
CA LEU A 314 1.51 -17.70 15.63
C LEU A 314 1.92 -16.28 15.21
N VAL A 315 2.13 -15.38 16.18
CA VAL A 315 2.63 -14.03 15.92
C VAL A 315 4.03 -14.07 15.32
N LEU A 316 4.93 -14.90 15.85
CA LEU A 316 6.29 -15.06 15.32
C LEU A 316 6.27 -15.65 13.90
N ALA A 317 5.46 -16.67 13.64
CA ALA A 317 5.30 -17.27 12.32
C ALA A 317 4.77 -16.22 11.30
N ARG A 318 3.80 -15.43 11.72
CA ARG A 318 3.27 -14.31 10.90
C ARG A 318 4.36 -13.27 10.60
N GLN A 319 5.18 -12.90 11.59
CA GLN A 319 6.29 -11.97 11.39
C GLN A 319 7.34 -12.52 10.43
N ALA A 320 7.70 -13.79 10.56
CA ALA A 320 8.63 -14.45 9.64
C ALA A 320 8.12 -14.36 8.18
N LEU A 321 6.83 -14.63 7.94
CA LEU A 321 6.23 -14.47 6.61
C LEU A 321 6.31 -13.05 6.07
N VAL A 322 6.07 -12.04 6.92
CA VAL A 322 6.19 -10.63 6.50
C VAL A 322 7.61 -10.28 6.09
N VAL A 323 8.61 -10.77 6.83
CA VAL A 323 10.02 -10.54 6.49
C VAL A 323 10.36 -11.21 5.15
N VAL A 324 9.97 -12.46 4.95
CA VAL A 324 10.20 -13.18 3.68
C VAL A 324 9.58 -12.46 2.49
N ASP A 325 8.31 -12.05 2.61
CA ASP A 325 7.61 -11.32 1.56
C ASP A 325 8.24 -9.96 1.26
N ASN A 326 8.68 -9.23 2.29
CA ASN A 326 9.34 -7.93 2.11
C ASN A 326 10.70 -8.07 1.40
N VAL A 327 11.49 -9.11 1.74
CA VAL A 327 12.75 -9.40 1.06
C VAL A 327 12.51 -9.73 -0.42
N ALA A 328 11.50 -10.56 -0.72
CA ALA A 328 11.15 -10.91 -2.09
C ALA A 328 10.70 -9.67 -2.90
N LEU A 329 9.84 -8.83 -2.33
CA LEU A 329 9.36 -7.60 -2.98
C LEU A 329 10.50 -6.60 -3.21
N THR A 330 11.41 -6.46 -2.26
CA THR A 330 12.57 -5.57 -2.40
C THR A 330 13.47 -6.00 -3.54
N ARG A 331 13.71 -7.31 -3.69
CA ARG A 331 14.48 -7.86 -4.82
C ARG A 331 13.80 -7.57 -6.15
N GLU A 332 12.50 -7.83 -6.26
CA GLU A 332 11.72 -7.55 -7.48
C GLU A 332 11.76 -6.07 -7.87
N LEU A 333 11.63 -5.17 -6.89
CA LEU A 333 11.72 -3.73 -7.13
C LEU A 333 13.13 -3.30 -7.59
N GLN A 334 14.17 -3.89 -7.01
CA GLN A 334 15.56 -3.64 -7.43
C GLN A 334 15.82 -4.11 -8.86
N GLU A 335 15.35 -5.31 -9.23
CA GLU A 335 15.49 -5.84 -10.58
C GLU A 335 14.75 -4.96 -11.60
N ARG A 336 13.51 -4.56 -11.31
CA ARG A 336 12.76 -3.63 -12.17
C ARG A 336 13.44 -2.27 -12.29
N SER A 337 13.98 -1.75 -11.18
CA SER A 337 14.71 -0.46 -11.19
C SER A 337 15.97 -0.53 -12.04
N ARG A 338 16.74 -1.64 -11.98
CA ARG A 338 17.91 -1.87 -12.84
C ARG A 338 17.51 -1.95 -14.30
N ALA A 339 16.50 -2.75 -14.63
CA ALA A 339 16.01 -2.87 -16.01
C ALA A 339 15.54 -1.52 -16.58
N LEU A 340 14.85 -0.69 -15.78
CA LEU A 340 14.46 0.65 -16.18
C LEU A 340 15.67 1.59 -16.35
N ALA A 341 16.69 1.47 -15.51
CA ALA A 341 17.93 2.24 -15.63
C ALA A 341 18.70 1.85 -16.91
N ASP A 342 18.79 0.56 -17.21
CA ASP A 342 19.42 0.06 -18.45
C ASP A 342 18.70 0.61 -19.69
N LEU A 343 17.38 0.56 -19.74
CA LEU A 343 16.58 1.15 -20.82
C LEU A 343 16.74 2.67 -20.93
N ALA A 344 16.90 3.37 -19.82
CA ALA A 344 17.00 4.82 -19.80
C ALA A 344 18.41 5.35 -20.17
N TYR A 345 19.46 4.53 -19.93
CA TYR A 345 20.85 5.00 -19.99
C TYR A 345 21.77 4.21 -20.94
N SER A 346 21.28 3.10 -21.51
CA SER A 346 22.04 2.33 -22.50
C SER A 346 21.46 2.49 -23.91
N ASP A 347 22.29 2.36 -24.93
CA ASP A 347 21.86 2.19 -26.32
C ASP A 347 21.45 0.72 -26.55
N PRO A 348 20.22 0.44 -26.97
CA PRO A 348 19.71 -0.92 -27.04
C PRO A 348 20.38 -1.80 -28.10
N LEU A 349 21.03 -1.21 -29.12
CA LEU A 349 21.73 -1.94 -30.17
C LEU A 349 23.13 -2.33 -29.73
N THR A 350 23.88 -1.37 -29.20
CA THR A 350 25.32 -1.53 -28.97
C THR A 350 25.66 -1.84 -27.50
N GLY A 351 24.72 -1.65 -26.58
CA GLY A 351 24.91 -1.87 -25.15
C GLY A 351 25.89 -0.88 -24.48
N VAL A 352 26.38 0.14 -25.19
CA VAL A 352 27.14 1.27 -24.62
C VAL A 352 26.18 2.31 -24.01
N ALA A 353 26.69 3.33 -23.34
CA ALA A 353 25.87 4.42 -22.83
C ALA A 353 25.11 5.12 -23.99
N ASN A 354 23.93 5.61 -23.73
CA ASN A 354 23.22 6.47 -24.67
C ASN A 354 23.54 7.94 -24.42
N ARG A 355 23.00 8.86 -25.24
CA ARG A 355 23.20 10.31 -25.12
C ARG A 355 22.88 10.84 -23.71
N ALA A 356 21.82 10.36 -23.06
CA ALA A 356 21.42 10.80 -21.73
C ALA A 356 22.45 10.39 -20.66
N ALA A 357 22.96 9.17 -20.74
CA ALA A 357 24.00 8.67 -19.83
C ALA A 357 25.32 9.44 -20.02
N PHE A 358 25.72 9.69 -21.28
CA PHE A 358 26.92 10.48 -21.59
C PHE A 358 26.83 11.89 -21.01
N THR A 359 25.72 12.59 -21.26
CA THR A 359 25.53 13.96 -20.75
C THR A 359 25.59 14.01 -19.23
N ARG A 360 24.95 13.03 -18.56
CA ARG A 360 24.98 12.93 -17.09
C ARG A 360 26.38 12.68 -16.56
N ALA A 361 27.14 11.76 -17.18
CA ALA A 361 28.52 11.46 -16.80
C ALA A 361 29.43 12.68 -17.00
N LEU A 362 29.26 13.38 -18.13
CA LEU A 362 30.04 14.59 -18.45
C LEU A 362 29.78 15.70 -17.42
N VAL A 363 28.53 16.01 -17.11
CA VAL A 363 28.19 17.03 -16.10
C VAL A 363 28.79 16.65 -14.74
N ALA A 364 28.63 15.39 -14.30
CA ALA A 364 29.19 14.93 -13.04
C ALA A 364 30.73 14.99 -12.99
N ALA A 365 31.41 14.71 -14.12
CA ALA A 365 32.86 14.74 -14.19
C ALA A 365 33.42 16.17 -14.22
N LEU A 366 32.64 17.15 -14.66
CA LEU A 366 33.02 18.57 -14.67
C LEU A 366 32.81 19.29 -13.34
N ASP A 367 31.95 18.73 -12.44
CA ASP A 367 31.68 19.25 -11.11
C ASP A 367 32.83 18.89 -10.14
N ASP A 368 33.84 19.77 -9.99
CA ASP A 368 34.95 19.64 -9.03
C ASP A 368 35.89 18.42 -9.21
N GLY A 369 35.87 17.78 -10.39
CA GLY A 369 36.73 16.63 -10.71
C GLY A 369 38.09 17.01 -11.35
N PRO A 370 38.99 16.02 -11.57
CA PRO A 370 40.16 16.19 -12.41
C PRO A 370 39.75 16.54 -13.85
N PRO A 371 40.70 17.05 -14.69
CA PRO A 371 40.40 17.31 -16.09
C PRO A 371 39.84 16.09 -16.81
N VAL A 372 38.90 16.32 -17.72
CA VAL A 372 38.31 15.26 -18.55
C VAL A 372 38.59 15.50 -20.02
N VAL A 373 38.72 14.41 -20.76
CA VAL A 373 38.84 14.47 -22.24
C VAL A 373 37.55 13.91 -22.82
N ALA A 374 36.86 14.71 -23.64
CA ALA A 374 35.74 14.28 -24.44
C ALA A 374 36.16 14.10 -25.90
N ALA A 375 35.86 12.96 -26.47
CA ALA A 375 36.04 12.67 -27.88
C ALA A 375 34.73 12.33 -28.57
N PHE A 376 34.53 12.85 -29.77
CA PHE A 376 33.41 12.55 -30.65
C PHE A 376 33.89 11.82 -31.89
N CYS A 377 33.18 10.76 -32.29
CA CYS A 377 33.50 9.93 -33.41
C CYS A 377 32.30 9.84 -34.35
N ASP A 378 32.47 10.04 -35.63
CA ASP A 378 31.45 9.86 -36.67
C ASP A 378 32.00 8.87 -37.72
N LEU A 379 31.22 7.87 -38.09
CA LEU A 379 31.64 6.84 -39.05
C LEU A 379 31.52 7.36 -40.49
N ASP A 380 32.64 7.53 -41.14
CA ASP A 380 32.68 7.88 -42.57
C ASP A 380 32.16 6.69 -43.40
N SER A 381 31.28 6.97 -44.38
CA SER A 381 30.73 5.97 -45.30
C SER A 381 29.75 4.94 -44.68
N PHE A 382 29.26 5.14 -43.45
CA PHE A 382 28.29 4.25 -42.84
C PHE A 382 27.03 4.05 -43.69
N LYS A 383 26.53 5.12 -44.32
CA LYS A 383 25.39 5.04 -45.26
C LYS A 383 25.67 4.09 -46.40
N ALA A 384 26.87 4.07 -46.96
CA ALA A 384 27.23 3.15 -48.05
C ALA A 384 27.18 1.68 -47.59
N VAL A 385 27.54 1.38 -46.34
CA VAL A 385 27.39 0.03 -45.79
C VAL A 385 25.90 -0.36 -45.75
N ASN A 386 25.02 0.52 -45.27
CA ASN A 386 23.59 0.26 -45.25
C ASN A 386 23.00 0.05 -46.67
N ASP A 387 23.42 0.89 -47.60
CA ASP A 387 22.92 0.88 -49.00
C ASP A 387 23.38 -0.38 -49.78
N HIS A 388 24.60 -0.88 -49.53
CA HIS A 388 25.17 -2.03 -50.29
C HIS A 388 25.07 -3.35 -49.54
N ALA A 389 25.15 -3.35 -48.19
CA ALA A 389 25.18 -4.56 -47.37
C ALA A 389 23.93 -4.75 -46.49
N GLY A 390 23.02 -3.78 -46.52
CA GLY A 390 21.74 -3.82 -45.77
C GLY A 390 21.89 -3.37 -44.30
N HIS A 391 20.76 -2.97 -43.69
CA HIS A 391 20.72 -2.44 -42.33
C HIS A 391 21.24 -3.41 -41.25
N GLY A 392 21.03 -4.74 -41.43
CA GLY A 392 21.58 -5.71 -40.48
C GLY A 392 23.11 -5.71 -40.41
N THR A 393 23.81 -5.52 -41.55
CA THR A 393 25.26 -5.37 -41.56
C THR A 393 25.70 -4.03 -40.98
N GLY A 394 24.92 -2.96 -41.19
CA GLY A 394 25.13 -1.66 -40.55
C GLY A 394 25.00 -1.72 -39.05
N ASP A 395 23.99 -2.45 -38.53
CA ASP A 395 23.80 -2.68 -37.10
C ASP A 395 24.97 -3.49 -36.51
N GLY A 396 25.41 -4.56 -37.18
CA GLY A 396 26.62 -5.30 -36.80
C GLY A 396 27.87 -4.46 -36.76
N LEU A 397 28.05 -3.53 -37.73
CA LEU A 397 29.13 -2.57 -37.72
C LEU A 397 29.11 -1.62 -36.51
N LEU A 398 27.94 -1.12 -36.16
CA LEU A 398 27.81 -0.27 -34.96
C LEU A 398 28.15 -1.04 -33.68
N VAL A 399 27.79 -2.30 -33.56
CA VAL A 399 28.16 -3.19 -32.43
C VAL A 399 29.69 -3.40 -32.41
N ALA A 400 30.30 -3.67 -33.58
CA ALA A 400 31.75 -3.82 -33.70
C ALA A 400 32.52 -2.54 -33.32
N VAL A 401 32.04 -1.36 -33.74
CA VAL A 401 32.61 -0.07 -33.34
C VAL A 401 32.54 0.12 -31.82
N ALA A 402 31.39 -0.11 -31.21
CA ALA A 402 31.22 -0.02 -29.77
C ALA A 402 32.16 -0.96 -29.00
N ALA A 403 32.32 -2.20 -29.47
CA ALA A 403 33.23 -3.18 -28.88
C ALA A 403 34.69 -2.70 -28.95
N ARG A 404 35.14 -2.19 -30.11
CA ARG A 404 36.51 -1.64 -30.28
C ARG A 404 36.76 -0.42 -29.42
N LEU A 405 35.82 0.52 -29.34
CA LEU A 405 35.95 1.69 -28.48
C LEU A 405 36.09 1.30 -27.00
N ARG A 406 35.31 0.29 -26.54
CA ARG A 406 35.43 -0.23 -25.16
C ARG A 406 36.79 -0.89 -24.87
N GLN A 407 37.43 -1.51 -25.86
CA GLN A 407 38.72 -2.18 -25.68
C GLN A 407 39.89 -1.21 -25.50
N VAL A 408 39.76 0.01 -25.97
CA VAL A 408 40.83 1.01 -25.93
C VAL A 408 40.68 2.06 -24.84
N VAL A 409 39.64 1.97 -24.05
CA VAL A 409 39.41 2.82 -22.87
C VAL A 409 39.34 1.98 -21.60
N ARG A 410 39.47 2.60 -20.44
CA ARG A 410 39.39 1.93 -19.15
C ARG A 410 37.92 1.58 -18.81
N PRO A 411 37.64 0.59 -17.93
CA PRO A 411 36.30 0.25 -17.50
C PRO A 411 35.55 1.42 -16.83
N VAL A 412 36.23 2.39 -16.28
CA VAL A 412 35.68 3.60 -15.65
C VAL A 412 35.33 4.70 -16.65
N ASP A 413 35.90 4.65 -17.85
CA ASP A 413 35.64 5.60 -18.92
C ASP A 413 34.28 5.31 -19.57
N VAL A 414 33.65 6.33 -20.11
CA VAL A 414 32.32 6.22 -20.71
C VAL A 414 32.43 6.18 -22.22
N VAL A 415 31.96 5.08 -22.83
CA VAL A 415 31.71 5.00 -24.27
C VAL A 415 30.21 5.11 -24.48
N ALA A 416 29.77 6.00 -25.36
CA ALA A 416 28.36 6.24 -25.65
C ALA A 416 28.09 6.28 -27.16
N ARG A 417 26.87 5.87 -27.54
CA ARG A 417 26.31 6.13 -28.87
C ARG A 417 25.28 7.25 -28.75
N LEU A 418 25.50 8.33 -29.49
CA LEU A 418 24.67 9.52 -29.41
C LEU A 418 23.45 9.46 -30.34
N GLY A 419 23.54 8.64 -31.38
CA GLY A 419 22.49 8.38 -32.37
C GLY A 419 23.08 8.11 -33.75
N GLY A 420 22.42 7.34 -34.59
CA GLY A 420 22.91 7.00 -35.92
C GLY A 420 24.29 6.33 -35.88
N ASP A 421 25.29 6.97 -36.52
CA ASP A 421 26.69 6.57 -36.63
C ASP A 421 27.63 7.40 -35.72
N GLU A 422 27.07 8.18 -34.78
CA GLU A 422 27.83 9.04 -33.88
C GLU A 422 28.09 8.35 -32.53
N PHE A 423 29.36 8.31 -32.13
CA PHE A 423 29.82 7.84 -30.81
C PHE A 423 30.53 8.97 -30.05
N ALA A 424 30.53 8.86 -28.74
CA ALA A 424 31.28 9.73 -27.84
C ALA A 424 32.05 8.91 -26.81
N VAL A 425 33.20 9.40 -26.41
CA VAL A 425 34.04 8.82 -25.37
C VAL A 425 34.37 9.92 -24.36
N LEU A 426 34.24 9.60 -23.07
CA LEU A 426 34.64 10.49 -21.98
C LEU A 426 35.66 9.76 -21.11
N VAL A 427 36.81 10.34 -20.96
CA VAL A 427 37.94 9.82 -20.18
C VAL A 427 38.27 10.82 -19.08
N VAL A 428 38.49 10.34 -17.86
CA VAL A 428 38.99 11.15 -16.74
C VAL A 428 40.51 11.16 -16.79
N ASP A 429 41.11 12.35 -16.88
CA ASP A 429 42.58 12.54 -16.96
C ASP A 429 43.17 12.62 -15.54
N ASP A 430 43.32 11.45 -14.90
CA ASP A 430 43.80 11.30 -13.53
C ASP A 430 45.17 10.65 -13.39
N ASP A 431 45.90 10.49 -14.50
CA ASP A 431 47.21 9.79 -14.55
C ASP A 431 48.34 10.47 -13.76
N GLY A 432 48.08 11.64 -13.17
CA GLY A 432 49.02 12.35 -12.30
C GLY A 432 50.33 12.80 -12.95
N ALA A 433 50.52 12.52 -14.23
CA ALA A 433 51.69 12.97 -14.97
C ALA A 433 51.48 14.43 -15.47
N PRO A 434 52.39 15.33 -15.25
CA PRO A 434 52.32 16.67 -15.80
C PRO A 434 52.47 16.61 -17.32
N ARG A 435 51.37 16.74 -18.04
CA ARG A 435 51.34 16.84 -19.51
C ARG A 435 50.50 18.04 -19.95
N ALA A 436 50.77 18.54 -21.15
CA ALA A 436 49.99 19.63 -21.67
C ALA A 436 48.53 19.17 -21.96
N PRO A 437 47.52 20.00 -21.69
CA PRO A 437 46.11 19.60 -21.86
C PRO A 437 45.76 19.08 -23.27
N HIS A 438 46.40 19.59 -24.31
CA HIS A 438 46.18 19.15 -25.69
C HIS A 438 46.83 17.78 -25.98
N GLU A 439 47.83 17.33 -25.21
CA GLU A 439 48.49 16.04 -25.38
C GLU A 439 47.54 14.90 -24.99
N ALA A 440 46.80 15.01 -23.88
CA ALA A 440 45.80 14.02 -23.46
C ALA A 440 44.70 13.85 -24.52
N ALA A 441 44.22 14.95 -25.09
CA ALA A 441 43.23 14.91 -26.16
C ALA A 441 43.77 14.29 -27.45
N ALA A 442 45.04 14.62 -27.82
CA ALA A 442 45.71 14.06 -28.99
C ALA A 442 45.94 12.56 -28.84
N GLU A 443 46.41 12.11 -27.67
CA GLU A 443 46.61 10.67 -27.37
C GLU A 443 45.31 9.88 -27.44
N LEU A 444 44.21 10.36 -26.81
CA LEU A 444 42.93 9.71 -26.91
C LEU A 444 42.46 9.61 -28.36
N ARG A 445 42.57 10.71 -29.12
CA ARG A 445 42.20 10.73 -30.53
C ARG A 445 42.97 9.68 -31.32
N GLU A 446 44.28 9.61 -31.18
CA GLU A 446 45.17 8.66 -31.89
C GLU A 446 44.80 7.20 -31.54
N ARG A 447 44.56 6.92 -30.27
CA ARG A 447 44.11 5.58 -29.79
C ARG A 447 42.79 5.18 -30.45
N LEU A 448 41.80 6.08 -30.49
CA LEU A 448 40.51 5.83 -31.11
C LEU A 448 40.60 5.66 -32.63
N GLU A 449 41.38 6.55 -33.32
CA GLU A 449 41.61 6.43 -34.76
C GLU A 449 42.33 5.13 -35.13
N THR A 450 43.32 4.71 -34.35
CA THR A 450 44.03 3.44 -34.55
C THR A 450 43.11 2.25 -34.39
N ALA A 451 42.29 2.23 -33.34
CA ALA A 451 41.34 1.15 -33.11
C ALA A 451 40.28 1.03 -34.23
N LEU A 452 39.84 2.19 -34.74
CA LEU A 452 38.82 2.23 -35.79
C LEU A 452 39.40 2.10 -37.21
N SER A 453 40.72 2.10 -37.38
CA SER A 453 41.40 1.87 -38.68
C SER A 453 41.55 0.37 -39.03
N VAL A 454 41.39 -0.53 -38.07
CA VAL A 454 41.45 -1.97 -38.32
C VAL A 454 40.27 -2.39 -39.21
N PRO A 455 40.47 -3.22 -40.26
CA PRO A 455 39.40 -3.65 -41.13
C PRO A 455 38.21 -4.22 -40.38
N PHE A 456 36.97 -3.76 -40.69
CA PHE A 456 35.77 -4.23 -40.03
C PHE A 456 35.27 -5.60 -40.51
N SER A 457 35.66 -6.02 -41.74
CA SER A 457 35.39 -7.36 -42.22
C SER A 457 35.94 -8.48 -41.33
N LEU A 458 36.98 -8.14 -40.50
CA LEU A 458 37.58 -9.08 -39.54
C LEU A 458 36.92 -9.03 -38.14
N ALA A 459 35.94 -8.20 -37.95
CA ALA A 459 35.27 -8.09 -36.64
C ALA A 459 34.40 -9.32 -36.34
N PRO A 460 34.49 -9.92 -35.11
CA PRO A 460 33.69 -11.06 -34.75
C PRO A 460 32.18 -10.82 -34.85
N GLU A 461 31.74 -9.60 -34.57
CA GLU A 461 30.35 -9.14 -34.63
C GLU A 461 29.78 -9.18 -36.06
N LEU A 462 30.63 -9.18 -37.07
CA LEU A 462 30.31 -9.24 -38.50
C LEU A 462 30.58 -10.63 -39.12
N ALA A 463 30.96 -11.61 -38.29
CA ALA A 463 31.19 -12.97 -38.72
C ALA A 463 29.92 -13.53 -39.41
N GLY A 464 30.08 -13.98 -40.70
CA GLY A 464 28.97 -14.44 -41.51
C GLY A 464 28.17 -13.37 -42.26
N MET A 465 28.40 -12.06 -41.99
CA MET A 465 27.78 -10.97 -42.76
C MET A 465 28.67 -10.51 -43.92
N ALA A 466 29.99 -10.61 -43.78
CA ALA A 466 30.96 -10.31 -44.86
C ALA A 466 31.06 -11.47 -45.88
N THR A 467 29.95 -11.78 -46.57
CA THR A 467 29.85 -12.97 -47.42
C THR A 467 30.23 -12.77 -48.90
N SER A 468 30.37 -11.52 -49.34
CA SER A 468 30.77 -11.20 -50.69
C SER A 468 31.97 -10.25 -50.75
N PRO A 469 32.78 -10.27 -51.80
CA PRO A 469 33.91 -9.35 -51.99
C PRO A 469 33.49 -7.87 -52.01
N GLU A 470 32.27 -7.59 -52.36
CA GLU A 470 31.71 -6.24 -52.38
C GLU A 470 31.43 -5.73 -50.94
N VAL A 471 30.77 -6.56 -50.13
CA VAL A 471 30.50 -6.25 -48.70
C VAL A 471 31.81 -6.09 -47.94
N VAL A 472 32.80 -6.96 -48.15
CA VAL A 472 34.13 -6.84 -47.55
C VAL A 472 34.77 -5.50 -47.91
N ARG A 473 34.76 -5.12 -49.16
CA ARG A 473 35.30 -3.83 -49.61
C ARG A 473 34.64 -2.63 -48.95
N VAL A 474 33.29 -2.66 -48.84
CA VAL A 474 32.54 -1.55 -48.23
C VAL A 474 32.81 -1.46 -46.72
N LEU A 475 32.89 -2.59 -46.02
CA LEU A 475 33.24 -2.64 -44.60
C LEU A 475 34.65 -2.16 -44.33
N ASP A 476 35.63 -2.54 -45.17
CA ASP A 476 37.03 -2.15 -45.00
C ASP A 476 37.31 -0.71 -45.44
N ALA A 477 36.40 -0.10 -46.18
CA ALA A 477 36.43 1.31 -46.52
C ALA A 477 35.87 2.24 -45.43
N VAL A 478 35.27 1.69 -44.36
CA VAL A 478 34.77 2.46 -43.23
C VAL A 478 35.95 3.04 -42.46
N SER A 479 35.91 4.31 -42.22
CA SER A 479 36.82 5.05 -41.34
C SER A 479 36.03 5.88 -40.36
N ALA A 480 36.68 6.48 -39.38
CA ALA A 480 36.01 7.36 -38.44
C ALA A 480 36.70 8.72 -38.38
N SER A 481 35.93 9.77 -38.38
CA SER A 481 36.39 11.11 -38.11
C SER A 481 36.31 11.38 -36.60
N VAL A 482 37.45 11.60 -35.93
CA VAL A 482 37.53 11.76 -34.47
C VAL A 482 37.99 13.18 -34.11
N GLY A 483 37.22 13.83 -33.23
CA GLY A 483 37.58 15.10 -32.61
C GLY A 483 37.66 14.96 -31.09
N ALA A 484 38.76 15.34 -30.47
CA ALA A 484 38.94 15.27 -29.01
C ALA A 484 39.37 16.61 -28.43
N VAL A 485 38.91 16.90 -27.20
CA VAL A 485 39.19 18.13 -26.46
C VAL A 485 39.32 17.82 -24.98
N SER A 486 40.33 18.36 -24.32
CA SER A 486 40.44 18.35 -22.86
C SER A 486 39.72 19.55 -22.25
N SER A 487 39.02 19.32 -21.12
CA SER A 487 38.41 20.41 -20.36
C SER A 487 39.44 21.43 -19.88
N ALA A 488 40.67 21.00 -19.63
CA ALA A 488 41.77 21.88 -19.23
C ALA A 488 42.21 22.85 -20.35
N GLU A 489 41.98 22.51 -21.63
CA GLU A 489 42.25 23.43 -22.75
C GLU A 489 41.31 24.64 -22.77
N LEU A 490 40.09 24.46 -22.25
CA LEU A 490 39.04 25.47 -22.29
C LEU A 490 38.87 26.24 -20.95
N GLY A 491 39.62 25.86 -19.91
CA GLY A 491 39.59 26.55 -18.62
C GLY A 491 38.22 26.46 -17.91
N ARG A 492 37.84 25.32 -17.37
CA ARG A 492 36.55 25.03 -16.73
C ARG A 492 35.31 25.28 -17.63
N PRO A 493 35.20 24.57 -18.76
CA PRO A 493 34.06 24.72 -19.65
C PRO A 493 32.77 24.17 -19.06
N THR A 494 31.63 24.65 -19.54
CA THR A 494 30.34 23.93 -19.36
C THR A 494 30.34 22.68 -20.24
N ALA A 495 29.43 21.73 -19.92
CA ALA A 495 29.24 20.52 -20.71
C ALA A 495 28.94 20.84 -22.18
N GLU A 496 28.13 21.87 -22.47
CA GLU A 496 27.82 22.33 -23.84
C GLU A 496 29.07 22.87 -24.57
N GLN A 497 29.89 23.61 -23.88
CA GLN A 497 31.13 24.16 -24.47
C GLN A 497 32.11 23.05 -24.83
N LEU A 498 32.29 22.04 -23.96
CA LEU A 498 33.20 20.93 -24.22
C LEU A 498 32.69 20.05 -25.37
N VAL A 499 31.39 19.71 -25.36
CA VAL A 499 30.73 18.98 -26.46
C VAL A 499 30.89 19.75 -27.79
N GLY A 500 30.54 21.02 -27.80
CA GLY A 500 30.64 21.85 -29.00
C GLY A 500 32.07 21.95 -29.57
N ALA A 501 33.10 22.06 -28.71
CA ALA A 501 34.50 22.11 -29.14
C ALA A 501 34.97 20.75 -29.72
N ALA A 502 34.58 19.63 -29.10
CA ALA A 502 34.92 18.30 -29.62
C ALA A 502 34.21 18.01 -30.96
N ASP A 503 32.92 18.38 -31.10
CA ASP A 503 32.17 18.25 -32.35
C ASP A 503 32.79 19.12 -33.47
N GLN A 504 33.15 20.37 -33.19
CA GLN A 504 33.83 21.22 -34.17
C GLN A 504 35.15 20.60 -34.67
N ARG A 505 35.97 20.02 -33.78
CA ARG A 505 37.20 19.32 -34.17
C ARG A 505 36.92 18.09 -35.03
N MET A 506 35.95 17.28 -34.68
CA MET A 506 35.52 16.13 -35.46
C MET A 506 35.04 16.55 -36.85
N TYR A 507 34.22 17.59 -36.94
CA TYR A 507 33.74 18.12 -38.21
C TYR A 507 34.86 18.67 -39.09
N ALA A 508 35.88 19.33 -38.51
CA ALA A 508 37.05 19.81 -39.24
C ALA A 508 37.82 18.63 -39.88
N VAL A 509 38.03 17.53 -39.13
CA VAL A 509 38.67 16.30 -39.65
C VAL A 509 37.84 15.72 -40.80
N LYS A 510 36.52 15.63 -40.64
CA LYS A 510 35.58 15.10 -41.64
C LYS A 510 35.61 15.91 -42.92
N ARG A 511 35.65 17.25 -42.85
CA ARG A 511 35.78 18.14 -44.02
C ARG A 511 37.11 17.96 -44.75
N GLY A 512 38.21 17.86 -43.99
CA GLY A 512 39.54 17.63 -44.56
C GLY A 512 39.62 16.33 -45.35
N ARG A 513 39.06 15.23 -44.81
CA ARG A 513 39.02 13.94 -45.51
C ARG A 513 38.13 13.95 -46.75
N ARG A 514 36.99 14.68 -46.75
CA ARG A 514 36.13 14.84 -47.94
C ARG A 514 36.79 15.64 -49.06
N ALA A 515 37.68 16.60 -48.75
CA ALA A 515 38.38 17.40 -49.74
C ALA A 515 39.54 16.62 -50.42
N LEU A 516 39.99 15.51 -49.83
CA LEU A 516 41.06 14.64 -50.35
C LEU A 516 40.53 13.43 -51.15
N ARG A 517 39.20 13.17 -51.12
CA ARG A 517 38.50 12.17 -51.94
C ARG A 517 37.86 12.80 -53.15
#